data_5d50d29f5d4b90599f4a64e3f6137fc1
#
_entry.id   5d50d29f5d4b90599f4a64e3f6137fc1
#
_cell.length_a   1.000
_cell.length_b   1.000
_cell.length_c   1.000
_cell.angle_alpha   90.00
_cell.angle_beta   90.00
_cell.angle_gamma   90.00
#
_symmetry.space_group_name_H-M   'P 1'
#
loop_
_entity.id
_entity.type
_entity.pdbx_description
1 polymer ?
#
loop_
_entity_poly.entity_id
_entity_poly.type
_entity_poly.pdbx_seq_one_letter_code
_entity_poly.pdbx_strand_id
1 'polypeptide(L)'
;MKPAAFDYIRPGSLPEALAALARHGAAGKILAGGQSLVPMMNLRIVKPEVVIDINRVPGLAEIRVDGGELVIGALARHAALLASELVRKHCPLMADAYPWVAHGPIRNRGTLGGNISHADPASEMPAVLAACDAKIIARSAKATRTIAAKEFFVAPLTTALAAGEMLTEIRIPSAPAGQGWSWQEEAIRKGDFAMAAVGVTLTIAGGRCTQAAVAVGGMERAGVRLAKVEVHLTGVALDEARITSAAKLAAELVQPGGSYHADARYKRELVEALTARALATAHGRCK
;
A
#
# COMPACT_ATOMS: atom_id res chain seq x y z
N MET A 1 -13.80 16.87 -19.35
CA MET A 1 -13.89 15.94 -20.52
C MET A 1 -14.82 14.78 -20.13
N LYS A 2 -15.40 14.09 -21.13
CA LYS A 2 -16.24 12.92 -20.91
C LYS A 2 -15.48 11.65 -21.31
N PRO A 3 -15.67 10.50 -20.63
CA PRO A 3 -15.08 9.23 -21.01
C PRO A 3 -15.55 8.81 -22.44
N ALA A 4 -14.86 7.84 -23.03
CA ALA A 4 -15.41 7.09 -24.16
C ALA A 4 -16.68 6.34 -23.71
N ALA A 5 -17.53 5.95 -24.64
CA ALA A 5 -18.70 5.12 -24.34
C ALA A 5 -18.25 3.77 -23.73
N PHE A 6 -18.99 3.27 -22.77
CA PHE A 6 -18.76 1.99 -22.12
C PHE A 6 -20.08 1.40 -21.61
N ASP A 7 -20.13 0.10 -21.51
CA ASP A 7 -21.23 -0.60 -20.83
C ASP A 7 -20.99 -0.60 -19.32
N TYR A 8 -22.10 -0.53 -18.55
CA TYR A 8 -22.04 -0.50 -17.10
C TYR A 8 -22.76 -1.71 -16.51
N ILE A 9 -22.04 -2.50 -15.71
CA ILE A 9 -22.54 -3.66 -14.99
C ILE A 9 -22.42 -3.42 -13.49
N ARG A 10 -23.46 -3.76 -12.74
CA ARG A 10 -23.50 -3.59 -11.28
C ARG A 10 -23.95 -4.86 -10.59
N PRO A 11 -23.04 -5.81 -10.34
CA PRO A 11 -23.32 -7.07 -9.68
C PRO A 11 -23.80 -6.84 -8.24
N GLY A 12 -24.73 -7.69 -7.79
CA GLY A 12 -25.25 -7.71 -6.43
C GLY A 12 -24.50 -8.65 -5.49
N SER A 13 -23.61 -9.50 -6.03
CA SER A 13 -22.86 -10.49 -5.27
C SER A 13 -21.43 -10.66 -5.80
N LEU A 14 -20.55 -11.22 -4.95
CA LEU A 14 -19.17 -11.52 -5.36
C LEU A 14 -19.12 -12.54 -6.51
N PRO A 15 -19.89 -13.65 -6.51
CA PRO A 15 -19.92 -14.56 -7.65
C PRO A 15 -20.31 -13.89 -8.97
N GLU A 16 -21.32 -13.00 -8.95
CA GLU A 16 -21.72 -12.23 -10.14
C GLU A 16 -20.60 -11.30 -10.63
N ALA A 17 -19.90 -10.61 -9.70
CA ALA A 17 -18.77 -9.75 -10.04
C ALA A 17 -17.62 -10.52 -10.70
N LEU A 18 -17.28 -11.70 -10.15
CA LEU A 18 -16.24 -12.57 -10.69
C LEU A 18 -16.65 -13.18 -12.05
N ALA A 19 -17.93 -13.54 -12.21
CA ALA A 19 -18.46 -14.03 -13.49
C ALA A 19 -18.42 -12.93 -14.56
N ALA A 20 -18.80 -11.69 -14.22
CA ALA A 20 -18.71 -10.55 -15.13
C ALA A 20 -17.25 -10.29 -15.54
N LEU A 21 -16.31 -10.29 -14.57
CA LEU A 21 -14.88 -10.11 -14.83
C LEU A 21 -14.32 -11.22 -15.74
N ALA A 22 -14.70 -12.47 -15.50
CA ALA A 22 -14.29 -13.61 -16.33
C ALA A 22 -14.86 -13.51 -17.77
N ARG A 23 -16.10 -13.04 -17.92
CA ARG A 23 -16.74 -12.87 -19.23
C ARG A 23 -16.09 -11.78 -20.07
N HIS A 24 -15.75 -10.63 -19.47
CA HIS A 24 -15.27 -9.48 -20.21
C HIS A 24 -13.73 -9.39 -20.26
N GLY A 25 -13.01 -10.15 -19.41
CA GLY A 25 -11.55 -10.22 -19.45
C GLY A 25 -10.88 -8.85 -19.44
N ALA A 26 -10.00 -8.59 -20.40
CA ALA A 26 -9.25 -7.33 -20.52
C ALA A 26 -10.13 -6.12 -20.88
N ALA A 27 -11.29 -6.32 -21.51
CA ALA A 27 -12.26 -5.28 -21.87
C ALA A 27 -13.00 -4.74 -20.63
N GLY A 28 -13.08 -5.54 -19.54
CA GLY A 28 -13.72 -5.17 -18.30
C GLY A 28 -12.76 -4.49 -17.32
N LYS A 29 -13.22 -3.43 -16.65
CA LYS A 29 -12.50 -2.79 -15.53
C LYS A 29 -13.39 -2.70 -14.29
N ILE A 30 -12.83 -3.09 -13.15
CA ILE A 30 -13.52 -3.00 -11.85
C ILE A 30 -13.56 -1.54 -11.41
N LEU A 31 -14.73 -1.08 -11.03
CA LEU A 31 -14.97 0.20 -10.39
C LEU A 31 -15.23 -0.02 -8.89
N ALA A 32 -14.28 0.43 -8.06
CA ALA A 32 -14.40 0.53 -6.62
C ALA A 32 -14.64 2.01 -6.21
N GLY A 33 -13.64 2.68 -5.65
CA GLY A 33 -13.73 4.10 -5.27
C GLY A 33 -13.78 5.08 -6.44
N GLY A 34 -13.26 4.71 -7.59
CA GLY A 34 -13.26 5.49 -8.83
C GLY A 34 -12.28 6.67 -8.85
N GLN A 35 -11.46 6.87 -7.80
CA GLN A 35 -10.65 8.09 -7.65
C GLN A 35 -9.43 8.15 -8.60
N SER A 36 -9.00 7.01 -9.14
CA SER A 36 -8.02 6.95 -10.23
C SER A 36 -8.70 6.58 -11.56
N LEU A 37 -9.54 5.53 -11.57
CA LEU A 37 -10.15 5.03 -12.80
C LEU A 37 -11.01 6.08 -13.52
N VAL A 38 -11.88 6.80 -12.80
CA VAL A 38 -12.79 7.78 -13.44
C VAL A 38 -12.01 8.98 -14.04
N PRO A 39 -11.05 9.61 -13.34
CA PRO A 39 -10.18 10.60 -13.97
C PRO A 39 -9.45 10.09 -15.21
N MET A 40 -8.87 8.88 -15.16
CA MET A 40 -8.19 8.28 -16.32
C MET A 40 -9.15 8.03 -17.50
N MET A 41 -10.39 7.61 -17.23
CA MET A 41 -11.43 7.47 -18.25
C MET A 41 -11.83 8.83 -18.83
N ASN A 42 -12.01 9.87 -18.00
CA ASN A 42 -12.34 11.22 -18.44
C ASN A 42 -11.25 11.82 -19.34
N LEU A 43 -9.99 11.54 -19.04
CA LEU A 43 -8.83 11.93 -19.86
C LEU A 43 -8.61 10.98 -21.05
N ARG A 44 -9.39 9.91 -21.17
CA ARG A 44 -9.29 8.85 -22.20
C ARG A 44 -7.93 8.15 -22.24
N ILE A 45 -7.21 8.14 -21.12
CA ILE A 45 -5.98 7.35 -20.92
C ILE A 45 -6.36 5.87 -20.86
N VAL A 46 -7.47 5.56 -20.19
CA VAL A 46 -8.05 4.21 -20.14
C VAL A 46 -9.44 4.26 -20.76
N LYS A 47 -9.73 3.31 -21.64
CA LYS A 47 -11.00 3.21 -22.38
C LYS A 47 -11.56 1.79 -22.25
N PRO A 48 -12.08 1.41 -21.07
CA PRO A 48 -12.70 0.10 -20.90
C PRO A 48 -13.97 0.03 -21.77
N GLU A 49 -14.25 -1.14 -22.33
CA GLU A 49 -15.54 -1.39 -22.98
C GLU A 49 -16.65 -1.61 -21.96
N VAL A 50 -16.27 -2.20 -20.78
CA VAL A 50 -17.21 -2.52 -19.71
C VAL A 50 -16.65 -2.06 -18.37
N VAL A 51 -17.48 -1.37 -17.58
CA VAL A 51 -17.19 -0.98 -16.19
C VAL A 51 -18.03 -1.84 -15.25
N ILE A 52 -17.36 -2.59 -14.37
CA ILE A 52 -17.99 -3.50 -13.40
C ILE A 52 -17.95 -2.84 -12.02
N ASP A 53 -19.07 -2.25 -11.60
CA ASP A 53 -19.20 -1.53 -10.33
C ASP A 53 -19.47 -2.49 -9.17
N ILE A 54 -18.46 -2.73 -8.33
CA ILE A 54 -18.54 -3.65 -7.19
C ILE A 54 -19.03 -2.99 -5.88
N ASN A 55 -19.39 -1.71 -5.89
CA ASN A 55 -19.73 -0.98 -4.66
C ASN A 55 -20.96 -1.52 -3.92
N ARG A 56 -21.79 -2.37 -4.54
CA ARG A 56 -22.93 -3.04 -3.89
C ARG A 56 -22.68 -4.49 -3.51
N VAL A 57 -21.50 -5.02 -3.77
CA VAL A 57 -21.13 -6.37 -3.37
C VAL A 57 -20.96 -6.41 -1.85
N PRO A 58 -21.76 -7.21 -1.13
CA PRO A 58 -21.67 -7.27 0.33
C PRO A 58 -20.37 -7.93 0.80
N GLY A 59 -19.97 -7.64 2.05
CA GLY A 59 -18.79 -8.24 2.70
C GLY A 59 -17.43 -7.67 2.28
N LEU A 60 -17.35 -6.86 1.21
CA LEU A 60 -16.09 -6.32 0.73
C LEU A 60 -15.63 -5.03 1.44
N ALA A 61 -16.40 -4.46 2.36
CA ALA A 61 -16.04 -3.21 3.07
C ALA A 61 -15.69 -3.42 4.55
N GLU A 62 -15.69 -4.64 5.02
CA GLU A 62 -15.49 -4.97 6.43
C GLU A 62 -14.06 -4.71 6.90
N ILE A 63 -13.93 -4.30 8.16
CA ILE A 63 -12.67 -4.20 8.90
C ILE A 63 -12.87 -5.03 10.18
N ARG A 64 -12.13 -6.13 10.31
CA ARG A 64 -12.25 -7.05 11.44
C ARG A 64 -10.90 -7.63 11.85
N VAL A 65 -10.86 -8.32 12.95
CA VAL A 65 -9.71 -9.14 13.37
C VAL A 65 -10.11 -10.61 13.30
N ASP A 66 -9.28 -11.41 12.68
CA ASP A 66 -9.51 -12.84 12.50
C ASP A 66 -8.17 -13.60 12.56
N GLY A 67 -8.05 -14.60 13.43
CA GLY A 67 -6.84 -15.42 13.54
C GLY A 67 -5.55 -14.64 13.87
N GLY A 68 -5.64 -13.52 14.60
CA GLY A 68 -4.49 -12.67 14.92
C GLY A 68 -4.07 -11.73 13.77
N GLU A 69 -4.85 -11.65 12.70
CA GLU A 69 -4.63 -10.74 11.57
C GLU A 69 -5.71 -9.65 11.55
N LEU A 70 -5.31 -8.43 11.21
CA LEU A 70 -6.23 -7.38 10.79
C LEU A 70 -6.67 -7.67 9.36
N VAL A 71 -7.96 -7.89 9.17
CA VAL A 71 -8.56 -8.24 7.89
C VAL A 71 -9.37 -7.07 7.36
N ILE A 72 -9.05 -6.64 6.15
CA ILE A 72 -9.63 -5.44 5.51
C ILE A 72 -10.18 -5.83 4.15
N GLY A 73 -11.47 -5.64 3.95
CA GLY A 73 -12.13 -5.86 2.67
C GLY A 73 -11.71 -4.83 1.60
N ALA A 74 -11.71 -5.23 0.34
CA ALA A 74 -11.24 -4.40 -0.79
C ALA A 74 -11.97 -3.07 -0.93
N LEU A 75 -13.22 -2.98 -0.51
CA LEU A 75 -14.06 -1.77 -0.57
C LEU A 75 -13.99 -0.90 0.71
N ALA A 76 -13.18 -1.28 1.72
CA ALA A 76 -12.98 -0.44 2.90
C ALA A 76 -12.46 0.94 2.47
N ARG A 77 -13.17 2.00 2.86
CA ARG A 77 -12.85 3.38 2.48
C ARG A 77 -11.65 3.86 3.27
N HIS A 78 -10.78 4.67 2.65
CA HIS A 78 -9.66 5.28 3.35
C HIS A 78 -10.10 6.09 4.57
N ALA A 79 -11.24 6.79 4.50
CA ALA A 79 -11.80 7.52 5.64
C ALA A 79 -12.18 6.61 6.81
N ALA A 80 -12.75 5.44 6.54
CA ALA A 80 -13.09 4.45 7.58
C ALA A 80 -11.83 3.85 8.22
N LEU A 81 -10.81 3.56 7.43
CA LEU A 81 -9.54 3.03 7.92
C LEU A 81 -8.77 4.05 8.76
N LEU A 82 -8.75 5.32 8.35
CA LEU A 82 -8.18 6.43 9.13
C LEU A 82 -8.84 6.57 10.52
N ALA A 83 -10.16 6.35 10.60
CA ALA A 83 -10.93 6.46 11.84
C ALA A 83 -10.93 5.17 12.68
N SER A 84 -10.41 4.05 12.15
CA SER A 84 -10.56 2.72 12.76
C SER A 84 -9.66 2.50 13.97
N GLU A 85 -10.25 2.17 15.12
CA GLU A 85 -9.51 1.71 16.31
C GLU A 85 -8.78 0.38 16.06
N LEU A 86 -9.37 -0.51 15.24
CA LEU A 86 -8.74 -1.78 14.88
C LEU A 86 -7.44 -1.54 14.10
N VAL A 87 -7.42 -0.57 13.17
CA VAL A 87 -6.20 -0.18 12.45
C VAL A 87 -5.16 0.38 13.41
N ARG A 88 -5.54 1.31 14.30
CA ARG A 88 -4.64 1.87 15.30
C ARG A 88 -4.01 0.82 16.20
N LYS A 89 -4.80 -0.16 16.61
CA LYS A 89 -4.36 -1.22 17.54
C LYS A 89 -3.52 -2.30 16.85
N HIS A 90 -3.92 -2.76 15.67
CA HIS A 90 -3.35 -3.95 15.03
C HIS A 90 -2.34 -3.66 13.92
N CYS A 91 -2.38 -2.46 13.34
CA CYS A 91 -1.42 -2.01 12.32
C CYS A 91 -1.08 -0.52 12.52
N PRO A 92 -0.35 -0.17 13.60
CA PRO A 92 -0.08 1.22 13.94
C PRO A 92 0.75 1.96 12.88
N LEU A 93 1.59 1.27 12.09
CA LEU A 93 2.27 1.86 10.94
C LEU A 93 1.27 2.38 9.89
N MET A 94 0.21 1.62 9.62
CA MET A 94 -0.86 2.07 8.71
C MET A 94 -1.59 3.29 9.28
N ALA A 95 -1.82 3.32 10.58
CA ALA A 95 -2.45 4.48 11.24
C ALA A 95 -1.58 5.76 11.13
N ASP A 96 -0.25 5.64 11.24
CA ASP A 96 0.70 6.75 11.06
C ASP A 96 0.72 7.25 9.59
N ALA A 97 0.54 6.36 8.61
CA ALA A 97 0.56 6.70 7.19
C ALA A 97 -0.75 7.33 6.69
N TYR A 98 -1.90 6.92 7.25
CA TYR A 98 -3.21 7.38 6.74
C TYR A 98 -3.43 8.90 6.69
N PRO A 99 -2.90 9.73 7.61
CA PRO A 99 -3.02 11.19 7.51
C PRO A 99 -2.37 11.81 6.25
N TRP A 100 -1.48 11.08 5.57
CA TRP A 100 -0.80 11.48 4.34
C TRP A 100 -1.60 11.11 3.09
N VAL A 101 -2.43 10.05 3.16
CA VAL A 101 -3.20 9.55 2.02
C VAL A 101 -4.21 10.59 1.55
N ALA A 102 -3.92 11.26 0.46
CA ALA A 102 -4.83 12.14 -0.27
C ALA A 102 -5.58 13.16 0.62
N HIS A 103 -6.70 13.68 0.13
CA HIS A 103 -7.55 14.65 0.83
C HIS A 103 -8.90 14.04 1.21
N GLY A 104 -9.65 14.68 2.12
CA GLY A 104 -10.93 14.21 2.63
C GLY A 104 -11.91 13.73 1.55
N PRO A 105 -12.20 14.49 0.48
CA PRO A 105 -13.11 14.05 -0.58
C PRO A 105 -12.66 12.74 -1.25
N ILE A 106 -11.35 12.57 -1.46
CA ILE A 106 -10.78 11.35 -2.05
C ILE A 106 -10.87 10.19 -1.07
N ARG A 107 -10.51 10.39 0.21
CA ARG A 107 -10.62 9.35 1.25
C ARG A 107 -12.04 8.84 1.47
N ASN A 108 -13.05 9.69 1.30
CA ASN A 108 -14.45 9.31 1.44
C ASN A 108 -14.94 8.36 0.32
N ARG A 109 -14.28 8.36 -0.82
CA ARG A 109 -14.64 7.54 -2.00
C ARG A 109 -13.62 6.45 -2.28
N GLY A 110 -12.33 6.76 -2.19
CA GLY A 110 -11.23 5.84 -2.41
C GLY A 110 -11.27 4.65 -1.46
N THR A 111 -10.81 3.50 -1.94
CA THR A 111 -10.79 2.23 -1.18
C THR A 111 -9.38 1.67 -1.13
N LEU A 112 -9.06 0.93 -0.07
CA LEU A 112 -7.75 0.28 0.06
C LEU A 112 -7.49 -0.68 -1.10
N GLY A 113 -8.46 -1.54 -1.45
CA GLY A 113 -8.31 -2.48 -2.56
C GLY A 113 -8.12 -1.78 -3.91
N GLY A 114 -8.82 -0.65 -4.15
CA GLY A 114 -8.62 0.15 -5.36
C GLY A 114 -7.25 0.79 -5.43
N ASN A 115 -6.75 1.34 -4.31
CA ASN A 115 -5.41 1.91 -4.19
C ASN A 115 -4.33 0.87 -4.49
N ILE A 116 -4.40 -0.31 -3.85
CA ILE A 116 -3.44 -1.39 -4.02
C ILE A 116 -3.49 -1.98 -5.43
N SER A 117 -4.69 -2.16 -6.01
CA SER A 117 -4.83 -2.67 -7.38
C SER A 117 -4.38 -1.67 -8.45
N HIS A 118 -4.39 -0.37 -8.14
CA HIS A 118 -3.85 0.67 -9.03
C HIS A 118 -2.32 0.66 -9.07
N ALA A 119 -1.68 0.27 -7.96
CA ALA A 119 -0.22 0.13 -7.82
C ALA A 119 0.56 1.39 -8.24
N ASP A 120 0.06 2.58 -7.89
CA ASP A 120 0.79 3.82 -8.10
C ASP A 120 2.05 3.85 -7.23
N PRO A 121 3.24 4.05 -7.80
CA PRO A 121 4.50 4.12 -7.04
C PRO A 121 4.54 5.20 -5.95
N ALA A 122 3.81 6.30 -6.14
CA ALA A 122 3.75 7.41 -5.19
C ALA A 122 2.72 7.21 -4.08
N SER A 123 2.04 6.06 -4.05
CA SER A 123 1.03 5.73 -3.06
C SER A 123 1.66 5.16 -1.78
N GLU A 124 1.11 5.50 -0.62
CA GLU A 124 1.62 5.16 0.72
C GLU A 124 1.34 3.70 1.08
N MET A 125 0.12 3.24 0.82
CA MET A 125 -0.34 1.92 1.30
C MET A 125 0.45 0.73 0.75
N PRO A 126 0.96 0.71 -0.49
CA PRO A 126 1.85 -0.35 -0.94
C PRO A 126 3.09 -0.55 -0.06
N ALA A 127 3.76 0.54 0.36
CA ALA A 127 4.93 0.47 1.23
C ALA A 127 4.54 0.02 2.65
N VAL A 128 3.41 0.50 3.18
CA VAL A 128 2.86 0.04 4.47
C VAL A 128 2.61 -1.46 4.46
N LEU A 129 1.92 -1.97 3.42
CA LEU A 129 1.59 -3.39 3.33
C LEU A 129 2.85 -4.27 3.16
N ALA A 130 3.84 -3.78 2.41
CA ALA A 130 5.12 -4.47 2.26
C ALA A 130 5.88 -4.51 3.61
N ALA A 131 5.93 -3.40 4.38
CA ALA A 131 6.58 -3.36 5.68
C ALA A 131 5.88 -4.22 6.75
N CYS A 132 4.56 -4.41 6.63
CA CYS A 132 3.77 -5.21 7.56
C CYS A 132 3.60 -6.68 7.15
N ASP A 133 4.33 -7.18 6.14
CA ASP A 133 4.21 -8.55 5.62
C ASP A 133 2.77 -8.97 5.31
N ALA A 134 2.00 -8.03 4.76
CA ALA A 134 0.59 -8.24 4.44
C ALA A 134 0.41 -9.29 3.34
N LYS A 135 -0.77 -9.91 3.34
CA LYS A 135 -1.22 -10.88 2.35
C LYS A 135 -2.39 -10.32 1.57
N ILE A 136 -2.37 -10.45 0.27
CA ILE A 136 -3.42 -10.02 -0.64
C ILE A 136 -4.21 -11.26 -1.07
N ILE A 137 -5.52 -11.25 -0.85
CA ILE A 137 -6.41 -12.33 -1.27
C ILE A 137 -7.00 -11.97 -2.63
N ALA A 138 -6.58 -12.68 -3.64
CA ALA A 138 -7.09 -12.58 -5.01
C ALA A 138 -8.09 -13.70 -5.28
N ARG A 139 -9.24 -13.36 -5.87
CA ARG A 139 -10.27 -14.33 -6.27
C ARG A 139 -10.62 -14.20 -7.73
N SER A 140 -10.84 -15.33 -8.35
CA SER A 140 -11.43 -15.48 -9.67
C SER A 140 -12.71 -16.32 -9.56
N ALA A 141 -13.43 -16.50 -10.67
CA ALA A 141 -14.57 -17.42 -10.72
C ALA A 141 -14.20 -18.88 -10.41
N LYS A 142 -12.91 -19.25 -10.50
CA LYS A 142 -12.43 -20.64 -10.37
C LYS A 142 -11.59 -20.90 -9.13
N ALA A 143 -10.91 -19.89 -8.59
CA ALA A 143 -9.91 -20.07 -7.54
C ALA A 143 -9.79 -18.85 -6.62
N THR A 144 -9.26 -19.12 -5.44
CA THR A 144 -8.77 -18.10 -4.50
C THR A 144 -7.28 -18.38 -4.26
N ARG A 145 -6.45 -17.34 -4.30
CA ARG A 145 -5.03 -17.44 -3.95
C ARG A 145 -4.57 -16.30 -3.07
N THR A 146 -3.52 -16.55 -2.31
CA THR A 146 -2.87 -15.56 -1.46
C THR A 146 -1.56 -15.13 -2.10
N ILE A 147 -1.32 -13.83 -2.17
CA ILE A 147 -0.10 -13.22 -2.70
C ILE A 147 0.53 -12.38 -1.60
N ALA A 148 1.81 -12.57 -1.31
CA ALA A 148 2.51 -11.71 -0.36
C ALA A 148 2.62 -10.28 -0.91
N ALA A 149 2.43 -9.26 -0.06
CA ALA A 149 2.46 -7.86 -0.50
C ALA A 149 3.77 -7.48 -1.20
N LYS A 150 4.91 -8.02 -0.75
CA LYS A 150 6.23 -7.82 -1.36
C LYS A 150 6.35 -8.36 -2.80
N GLU A 151 5.46 -9.29 -3.19
CA GLU A 151 5.41 -9.94 -4.52
C GLU A 151 4.25 -9.39 -5.37
N PHE A 152 3.35 -8.62 -4.76
CA PHE A 152 2.15 -8.15 -5.41
C PHE A 152 2.40 -7.00 -6.40
N PHE A 153 3.33 -6.11 -6.10
CA PHE A 153 3.66 -4.93 -6.92
C PHE A 153 4.81 -5.27 -7.88
N VAL A 154 4.50 -5.53 -9.14
CA VAL A 154 5.45 -6.05 -10.14
C VAL A 154 6.19 -4.92 -10.86
N ALA A 155 5.46 -3.89 -11.30
CA ALA A 155 5.97 -2.72 -12.00
C ALA A 155 5.06 -1.50 -11.73
N PRO A 156 5.40 -0.29 -12.17
CA PRO A 156 4.51 0.85 -12.09
C PRO A 156 3.13 0.50 -12.66
N LEU A 157 2.08 0.80 -11.89
CA LEU A 157 0.68 0.54 -12.25
C LEU A 157 0.39 -0.93 -12.63
N THR A 158 1.23 -1.86 -12.17
CA THR A 158 1.14 -3.28 -12.52
C THR A 158 1.23 -4.15 -11.27
N THR A 159 0.25 -5.03 -11.11
CA THR A 159 0.17 -5.98 -10.00
C THR A 159 0.31 -7.42 -10.49
N ALA A 160 0.52 -8.36 -9.56
CA ALA A 160 0.54 -9.79 -9.81
C ALA A 160 -0.87 -10.41 -9.99
N LEU A 161 -1.95 -9.62 -10.06
CA LEU A 161 -3.28 -10.11 -10.37
C LEU A 161 -3.29 -10.66 -11.80
N ALA A 162 -3.76 -11.90 -11.94
CA ALA A 162 -3.97 -12.51 -13.25
C ALA A 162 -5.26 -11.98 -13.90
N ALA A 163 -5.40 -12.20 -15.22
CA ALA A 163 -6.64 -11.89 -15.92
C ALA A 163 -7.82 -12.63 -15.27
N GLY A 164 -8.91 -11.91 -15.00
CA GLY A 164 -10.09 -12.46 -14.34
C GLY A 164 -9.98 -12.59 -12.82
N GLU A 165 -8.91 -12.11 -12.20
CA GLU A 165 -8.78 -12.02 -10.75
C GLU A 165 -9.16 -10.63 -10.22
N MET A 166 -9.72 -10.62 -9.03
CA MET A 166 -10.04 -9.42 -8.26
C MET A 166 -9.46 -9.53 -6.86
N LEU A 167 -8.82 -8.47 -6.37
CA LEU A 167 -8.47 -8.34 -4.96
C LEU A 167 -9.77 -8.22 -4.15
N THR A 168 -9.95 -9.09 -3.17
CA THR A 168 -11.15 -9.10 -2.32
C THR A 168 -10.88 -8.74 -0.86
N GLU A 169 -9.69 -9.06 -0.36
CA GLU A 169 -9.33 -8.90 1.05
C GLU A 169 -7.81 -8.67 1.19
N ILE A 170 -7.42 -7.87 2.18
CA ILE A 170 -6.05 -7.70 2.62
C ILE A 170 -5.96 -8.20 4.06
N ARG A 171 -4.98 -9.07 4.36
CA ARG A 171 -4.70 -9.60 5.69
C ARG A 171 -3.35 -9.10 6.16
N ILE A 172 -3.30 -8.52 7.35
CA ILE A 172 -2.10 -7.92 7.93
C ILE A 172 -1.87 -8.58 9.28
N PRO A 173 -0.73 -9.25 9.51
CA PRO A 173 -0.39 -9.74 10.85
C PRO A 173 -0.49 -8.61 11.87
N SER A 174 -1.15 -8.86 12.99
CA SER A 174 -1.23 -7.86 14.06
C SER A 174 0.15 -7.53 14.59
N ALA A 175 0.44 -6.24 14.76
CA ALA A 175 1.68 -5.78 15.34
C ALA A 175 1.93 -6.44 16.70
N PRO A 176 3.08 -7.10 16.92
CA PRO A 176 3.39 -7.70 18.23
C PRO A 176 3.55 -6.62 19.29
N ALA A 177 3.29 -6.98 20.53
CA ALA A 177 3.51 -6.08 21.67
C ALA A 177 4.98 -5.62 21.71
N GLY A 178 5.20 -4.33 21.97
CA GLY A 178 6.53 -3.73 22.04
C GLY A 178 7.19 -3.45 20.68
N GLN A 179 6.55 -3.78 19.57
CA GLN A 179 7.04 -3.37 18.24
C GLN A 179 7.03 -1.85 18.11
N GLY A 180 8.15 -1.28 17.68
CA GLY A 180 8.24 0.11 17.26
C GLY A 180 7.87 0.27 15.77
N TRP A 181 7.36 1.44 15.40
CA TRP A 181 6.97 1.75 14.03
C TRP A 181 7.18 3.24 13.72
N SER A 182 7.31 3.57 12.44
CA SER A 182 7.30 4.97 11.98
C SER A 182 6.96 5.04 10.51
N TRP A 183 6.12 5.98 10.14
CA TRP A 183 5.94 6.46 8.78
C TRP A 183 6.55 7.84 8.64
N GLN A 184 7.40 8.04 7.64
CA GLN A 184 7.97 9.33 7.27
C GLN A 184 7.73 9.56 5.78
N GLU A 185 7.31 10.77 5.43
CA GLU A 185 6.97 11.09 4.05
C GLU A 185 7.32 12.55 3.74
N GLU A 186 7.74 12.80 2.51
CA GLU A 186 7.93 14.13 1.95
C GLU A 186 7.13 14.28 0.67
N ALA A 187 6.30 15.32 0.63
CA ALA A 187 5.47 15.72 -0.49
C ALA A 187 5.44 17.24 -0.57
N ILE A 188 4.99 17.82 -1.68
CA ILE A 188 4.87 19.30 -1.81
C ILE A 188 3.90 19.86 -0.77
N ARG A 189 2.78 19.16 -0.57
CA ARG A 189 1.78 19.47 0.47
C ARG A 189 1.28 18.16 1.05
N LYS A 190 0.86 18.20 2.31
CA LYS A 190 0.24 17.04 2.94
C LYS A 190 -1.00 16.59 2.17
N GLY A 191 -0.98 15.33 1.71
CA GLY A 191 -2.03 14.73 0.88
C GLY A 191 -1.77 14.81 -0.63
N ASP A 192 -0.68 15.45 -1.08
CA ASP A 192 -0.16 15.28 -2.44
C ASP A 192 0.60 13.94 -2.53
N PHE A 193 0.90 13.49 -3.74
CA PHE A 193 1.70 12.29 -3.97
C PHE A 193 3.11 12.41 -3.38
N ALA A 194 3.57 11.34 -2.74
CA ALA A 194 4.88 11.29 -2.13
C ALA A 194 6.01 11.47 -3.15
N MET A 195 6.95 12.38 -2.87
CA MET A 195 8.24 12.40 -3.54
C MET A 195 9.09 11.23 -3.06
N ALA A 196 9.09 10.98 -1.75
CA ALA A 196 9.64 9.80 -1.10
C ALA A 196 8.88 9.53 0.20
N ALA A 197 8.71 8.27 0.53
CA ALA A 197 8.14 7.82 1.79
C ALA A 197 8.87 6.60 2.32
N VAL A 198 8.96 6.47 3.65
CA VAL A 198 9.62 5.36 4.34
C VAL A 198 8.75 4.85 5.48
N GLY A 199 8.40 3.58 5.42
CA GLY A 199 7.73 2.84 6.49
C GLY A 199 8.69 1.88 7.18
N VAL A 200 8.76 1.94 8.51
CA VAL A 200 9.63 1.09 9.32
C VAL A 200 8.82 0.40 10.41
N THR A 201 9.11 -0.89 10.64
CA THR A 201 8.77 -1.60 11.87
C THR A 201 10.01 -2.24 12.46
N LEU A 202 10.14 -2.21 13.80
CA LEU A 202 11.28 -2.76 14.54
C LEU A 202 10.80 -3.57 15.73
N THR A 203 11.48 -4.67 16.03
CA THR A 203 11.34 -5.41 17.29
C THR A 203 12.69 -5.50 17.97
N ILE A 204 12.76 -5.06 19.21
CA ILE A 204 13.97 -5.09 20.03
C ILE A 204 13.80 -6.13 21.14
N ALA A 205 14.78 -7.00 21.32
CA ALA A 205 14.86 -7.91 22.46
C ALA A 205 16.32 -8.02 22.94
N GLY A 206 16.54 -7.97 24.25
CA GLY A 206 17.88 -8.01 24.83
C GLY A 206 18.80 -6.87 24.34
N GLY A 207 18.25 -5.68 24.06
CA GLY A 207 19.00 -4.52 23.54
C GLY A 207 19.42 -4.64 22.08
N ARG A 208 18.96 -5.66 21.35
CA ARG A 208 19.30 -5.88 19.92
C ARG A 208 18.04 -5.92 19.06
N CYS A 209 18.16 -5.45 17.84
CA CYS A 209 17.08 -5.56 16.85
C CYS A 209 16.94 -7.03 16.43
N THR A 210 15.82 -7.65 16.73
CA THR A 210 15.52 -9.04 16.35
C THR A 210 14.76 -9.13 15.04
N GLN A 211 13.99 -8.10 14.71
CA GLN A 211 13.26 -7.98 13.45
C GLN A 211 13.26 -6.53 12.99
N ALA A 212 13.48 -6.33 11.72
CA ALA A 212 13.35 -5.04 11.05
C ALA A 212 12.58 -5.22 9.75
N ALA A 213 11.68 -4.30 9.44
CA ALA A 213 11.11 -4.15 8.12
C ALA A 213 11.25 -2.69 7.68
N VAL A 214 11.78 -2.49 6.49
CA VAL A 214 11.97 -1.17 5.88
C VAL A 214 11.42 -1.19 4.47
N ALA A 215 10.40 -0.37 4.20
CA ALA A 215 9.81 -0.26 2.88
C ALA A 215 9.72 1.20 2.44
N VAL A 216 9.89 1.44 1.15
CA VAL A 216 9.91 2.78 0.56
C VAL A 216 8.83 2.95 -0.51
N GLY A 217 8.28 4.17 -0.61
CA GLY A 217 7.36 4.63 -1.63
C GLY A 217 7.93 5.83 -2.39
N GLY A 218 7.31 6.21 -3.50
CA GLY A 218 7.80 7.30 -4.38
C GLY A 218 8.94 6.88 -5.32
N MET A 219 9.22 5.57 -5.41
CA MET A 219 10.28 4.98 -6.24
C MET A 219 9.74 4.56 -7.63
N GLU A 220 10.51 3.78 -8.40
CA GLU A 220 10.07 3.32 -9.73
C GLU A 220 8.92 2.30 -9.69
N ARG A 221 8.70 1.64 -8.56
CA ARG A 221 7.54 0.76 -8.33
C ARG A 221 6.95 0.96 -6.94
N ALA A 222 5.73 0.54 -6.75
CA ALA A 222 5.03 0.61 -5.48
C ALA A 222 5.63 -0.37 -4.44
N GLY A 223 5.69 0.02 -3.18
CA GLY A 223 5.97 -0.86 -2.05
C GLY A 223 7.30 -1.61 -2.08
N VAL A 224 8.40 -0.93 -2.32
CA VAL A 224 9.75 -1.56 -2.38
C VAL A 224 10.27 -1.87 -0.99
N ARG A 225 10.46 -3.15 -0.67
CA ARG A 225 11.08 -3.62 0.58
C ARG A 225 12.61 -3.66 0.47
N LEU A 226 13.32 -3.12 1.47
CA LEU A 226 14.78 -2.99 1.48
C LEU A 226 15.44 -4.10 2.31
N ALA A 227 15.37 -5.35 1.84
CA ALA A 227 15.86 -6.53 2.58
C ALA A 227 17.33 -6.44 3.02
N LYS A 228 18.21 -5.80 2.25
CA LYS A 228 19.63 -5.60 2.66
C LYS A 228 19.75 -4.65 3.84
N VAL A 229 18.91 -3.62 3.94
CA VAL A 229 18.85 -2.73 5.10
C VAL A 229 18.34 -3.49 6.33
N GLU A 230 17.35 -4.33 6.17
CA GLU A 230 16.80 -5.16 7.26
C GLU A 230 17.84 -6.12 7.83
N VAL A 231 18.59 -6.79 6.95
CA VAL A 231 19.73 -7.66 7.36
C VAL A 231 20.80 -6.84 8.10
N HIS A 232 21.11 -5.63 7.62
CA HIS A 232 22.09 -4.74 8.25
C HIS A 232 21.68 -4.33 9.68
N LEU A 233 20.38 -4.22 9.96
CA LEU A 233 19.83 -3.84 11.26
C LEU A 233 19.64 -5.01 12.21
N THR A 234 19.48 -6.24 11.71
CA THR A 234 19.10 -7.42 12.52
C THR A 234 20.29 -8.00 13.27
N GLY A 235 20.09 -8.40 14.53
CA GLY A 235 21.07 -9.04 15.41
C GLY A 235 21.99 -8.06 16.14
N VAL A 236 21.86 -6.75 15.92
CA VAL A 236 22.75 -5.71 16.48
C VAL A 236 21.98 -4.69 17.32
N ALA A 237 22.71 -3.97 18.18
CA ALA A 237 22.18 -2.78 18.85
C ALA A 237 22.01 -1.64 17.82
N LEU A 238 20.94 -0.87 17.95
CA LEU A 238 20.66 0.27 17.08
C LEU A 238 21.15 1.57 17.72
N ASP A 239 22.43 1.86 17.57
CA ASP A 239 22.99 3.16 17.89
C ASP A 239 22.88 4.15 16.70
N GLU A 240 23.29 5.39 16.92
CA GLU A 240 23.25 6.45 15.91
C GLU A 240 24.10 6.11 14.67
N ALA A 241 25.27 5.50 14.86
CA ALA A 241 26.13 5.09 13.76
C ALA A 241 25.50 4.01 12.90
N ARG A 242 24.83 3.02 13.53
CA ARG A 242 24.09 1.96 12.85
C ARG A 242 22.91 2.52 12.07
N ILE A 243 22.14 3.42 12.66
CA ILE A 243 21.00 4.08 12.00
C ILE A 243 21.50 4.89 10.78
N THR A 244 22.56 5.67 10.94
CA THR A 244 23.14 6.47 9.85
C THR A 244 23.64 5.59 8.71
N SER A 245 24.34 4.48 9.00
CA SER A 245 24.84 3.57 7.96
C SER A 245 23.68 2.84 7.25
N ALA A 246 22.61 2.46 7.95
CA ALA A 246 21.41 1.86 7.37
C ALA A 246 20.69 2.83 6.43
N ALA A 247 20.61 4.11 6.80
CA ALA A 247 20.00 5.15 5.98
C ALA A 247 20.77 5.39 4.67
N LYS A 248 22.08 5.46 4.73
CA LYS A 248 22.95 5.55 3.53
C LYS A 248 22.75 4.33 2.63
N LEU A 249 22.75 3.13 3.20
CA LEU A 249 22.50 1.91 2.44
C LEU A 249 21.10 1.92 1.76
N ALA A 250 20.08 2.46 2.44
CA ALA A 250 18.76 2.60 1.84
C ALA A 250 18.79 3.50 0.59
N ALA A 251 19.47 4.64 0.65
CA ALA A 251 19.62 5.57 -0.48
C ALA A 251 20.40 4.95 -1.66
N GLU A 252 21.40 4.10 -1.38
CA GLU A 252 22.17 3.39 -2.41
C GLU A 252 21.37 2.32 -3.14
N LEU A 253 20.42 1.67 -2.43
CA LEU A 253 19.63 0.55 -2.96
C LEU A 253 18.45 0.98 -3.81
N VAL A 254 17.94 2.20 -3.62
CA VAL A 254 16.77 2.68 -4.37
C VAL A 254 17.18 3.26 -5.74
N GLN A 255 16.30 3.06 -6.71
CA GLN A 255 16.45 3.56 -8.07
C GLN A 255 15.24 4.42 -8.42
N PRO A 256 15.12 5.64 -7.87
CA PRO A 256 13.98 6.48 -8.14
C PRO A 256 14.06 7.07 -9.56
N GLY A 257 12.93 7.04 -10.26
CA GLY A 257 12.76 7.89 -11.45
C GLY A 257 12.62 9.36 -11.05
N GLY A 258 13.00 10.28 -11.94
CA GLY A 258 12.72 11.71 -11.78
C GLY A 258 11.23 12.00 -11.92
N SER A 259 10.77 13.09 -11.30
CA SER A 259 9.43 13.66 -11.47
C SER A 259 9.53 15.17 -11.71
N TYR A 260 8.39 15.82 -11.95
CA TYR A 260 8.36 17.28 -12.11
C TYR A 260 8.88 18.03 -10.85
N HIS A 261 8.66 17.48 -9.66
CA HIS A 261 8.99 18.11 -8.39
C HIS A 261 10.32 17.68 -7.78
N ALA A 262 10.87 16.52 -8.19
CA ALA A 262 12.06 15.94 -7.60
C ALA A 262 12.81 15.09 -8.63
N ASP A 263 14.09 15.36 -8.81
CA ASP A 263 14.96 14.50 -9.61
C ASP A 263 15.37 13.24 -8.83
N ALA A 264 16.02 12.30 -9.50
CA ALA A 264 16.44 11.04 -8.91
C ALA A 264 17.47 11.21 -7.78
N ARG A 265 18.31 12.24 -7.85
CA ARG A 265 19.30 12.53 -6.81
C ARG A 265 18.61 13.01 -5.54
N TYR A 266 17.76 14.01 -5.65
CA TYR A 266 17.02 14.56 -4.52
C TYR A 266 16.14 13.49 -3.83
N LYS A 267 15.49 12.62 -4.61
CA LYS A 267 14.74 11.50 -4.02
C LYS A 267 15.60 10.54 -3.21
N ARG A 268 16.86 10.26 -3.63
CA ARG A 268 17.79 9.45 -2.81
C ARG A 268 18.16 10.15 -1.51
N GLU A 269 18.45 11.44 -1.58
CA GLU A 269 18.77 12.26 -0.40
C GLU A 269 17.56 12.27 0.58
N LEU A 270 16.33 12.35 0.07
CA LEU A 270 15.12 12.21 0.88
C LEU A 270 15.01 10.81 1.51
N VAL A 271 15.26 9.74 0.77
CA VAL A 271 15.22 8.37 1.33
C VAL A 271 16.23 8.21 2.44
N GLU A 272 17.45 8.73 2.31
CA GLU A 272 18.46 8.72 3.39
C GLU A 272 17.93 9.43 4.64
N ALA A 273 17.49 10.67 4.50
CA ALA A 273 17.03 11.48 5.62
C ALA A 273 15.78 10.90 6.30
N LEU A 274 14.79 10.44 5.50
CA LEU A 274 13.56 9.86 6.01
C LEU A 274 13.81 8.50 6.66
N THR A 275 14.73 7.67 6.14
CA THR A 275 15.09 6.39 6.75
C THR A 275 15.74 6.59 8.11
N ALA A 276 16.68 7.53 8.24
CA ALA A 276 17.29 7.84 9.52
C ALA A 276 16.24 8.27 10.56
N ARG A 277 15.34 9.19 10.20
CA ARG A 277 14.24 9.65 11.08
C ARG A 277 13.29 8.51 11.43
N ALA A 278 12.89 7.68 10.45
CA ALA A 278 11.98 6.58 10.66
C ALA A 278 12.56 5.53 11.62
N LEU A 279 13.84 5.16 11.44
CA LEU A 279 14.54 4.22 12.31
C LEU A 279 14.67 4.75 13.74
N ALA A 280 15.10 6.00 13.92
CA ALA A 280 15.22 6.63 15.23
C ALA A 280 13.86 6.69 15.95
N THR A 281 12.81 7.10 15.25
CA THR A 281 11.45 7.17 15.80
C THR A 281 10.91 5.79 16.16
N ALA A 282 11.05 4.81 15.27
CA ALA A 282 10.60 3.44 15.52
C ALA A 282 11.38 2.81 16.70
N HIS A 283 12.69 3.01 16.77
CA HIS A 283 13.52 2.54 17.90
C HIS A 283 13.06 3.14 19.23
N GLY A 284 12.79 4.44 19.29
CA GLY A 284 12.26 5.08 20.49
C GLY A 284 10.86 4.62 20.92
N ARG A 285 10.10 4.00 20.03
CA ARG A 285 8.78 3.40 20.31
C ARG A 285 8.83 1.93 20.74
N CYS A 286 9.97 1.24 20.58
CA CYS A 286 10.15 -0.13 21.07
C CYS A 286 10.08 -0.15 22.59
N LYS A 287 9.35 -1.13 23.17
CA LYS A 287 9.16 -1.28 24.62
C LYS A 287 9.58 -2.67 25.10
#